data_54fa43910199eb669194e6b7de9acc13
#
_entry.id   54fa43910199eb669194e6b7de9acc13
#
_cell.length_a   1.000
_cell.length_b   1.000
_cell.length_c   1.000
_cell.angle_alpha   90.00
_cell.angle_beta   90.00
_cell.angle_gamma   90.00
#
_symmetry.space_group_name_H-M   'P 1'
#
loop_
_entity.id
_entity.type
_entity.pdbx_description
1 polymer ?
#
loop_
_entity_poly.entity_id
_entity_poly.type
_entity_poly.pdbx_seq_one_letter_code
_entity_poly.pdbx_strand_id
1 'polypeptide(L)'
;FGFGLQPTSPPIDVMLMIVAVIAAASCMQAAGGLDLMVKWAEKLLRKNPQRITILSPFVTYLFTFIAGTGHVAYSVLPVIAEVATETKIRPERPMAIAVIASQQAITASPISAATVAMLSMLSGYHISLMNILMISVPCTLLGVLAGAIYSLRVGKELDQDPEYLKRVANHEFSTKHYEAKGVENQMKAALSVSIFVLATIAIVIFGSMESLRPVFTVGTEKVSMQMSHIIEVLMLTASAFILLFTKTDGIKAAQGSVFSAGMQAVVAIFGIAWMGDTFIAGNMTELKGSIEHIVTQMPWLFGLALFVMSILLFSQAATIRALLPLGIAL
;
A
#
# COMPACT_ATOMS: atom_id res chain seq x y z
N PHE A 1 0.35 10.87 32.75
CA PHE A 1 1.49 9.97 32.70
C PHE A 1 2.19 9.98 34.05
N GLY A 2 1.69 9.21 35.03
CA GLY A 2 2.09 9.29 36.45
C GLY A 2 3.27 8.41 36.86
N PHE A 3 4.08 7.89 35.94
CA PHE A 3 5.15 6.93 36.25
C PHE A 3 6.57 7.37 35.83
N GLY A 4 6.81 8.65 35.68
CA GLY A 4 8.15 9.16 35.38
C GLY A 4 8.69 8.84 33.96
N LEU A 5 7.85 8.26 33.10
CA LEU A 5 8.18 8.00 31.69
C LEU A 5 8.21 9.31 30.93
N GLN A 6 9.37 9.66 30.37
CA GLN A 6 9.46 10.75 29.42
C GLN A 6 8.98 10.26 28.06
N PRO A 7 8.02 10.93 27.39
CA PRO A 7 7.59 10.53 26.07
C PRO A 7 8.74 10.65 25.07
N THR A 8 8.86 9.69 24.16
CA THR A 8 9.78 9.77 23.02
C THR A 8 9.39 10.93 22.11
N SER A 9 10.31 11.39 21.26
CA SER A 9 9.98 12.37 20.23
C SER A 9 8.98 11.78 19.21
N PRO A 10 8.00 12.57 18.74
CA PRO A 10 7.06 12.09 17.73
C PRO A 10 7.78 11.75 16.42
N PRO A 11 7.34 10.71 15.67
CA PRO A 11 7.98 10.25 14.44
C PRO A 11 7.67 11.15 13.23
N ILE A 12 8.07 12.42 13.29
CA ILE A 12 7.72 13.45 12.30
C ILE A 12 8.23 13.11 10.90
N ASP A 13 9.46 12.61 10.77
CA ASP A 13 10.06 12.27 9.48
C ASP A 13 9.23 11.24 8.71
N VAL A 14 8.74 10.21 9.41
CA VAL A 14 7.89 9.20 8.79
C VAL A 14 6.54 9.77 8.39
N MET A 15 5.98 10.66 9.20
CA MET A 15 4.72 11.32 8.87
C MET A 15 4.89 12.18 7.62
N LEU A 16 5.97 12.96 7.51
CA LEU A 16 6.25 13.80 6.33
C LEU A 16 6.42 12.96 5.07
N MET A 17 7.17 11.84 5.13
CA MET A 17 7.27 10.92 4.01
C MET A 17 5.91 10.39 3.54
N ILE A 18 5.07 9.95 4.48
CA ILE A 18 3.74 9.41 4.16
C ILE A 18 2.86 10.51 3.56
N VAL A 19 2.88 11.72 4.12
CA VAL A 19 2.14 12.87 3.60
C VAL A 19 2.60 13.22 2.18
N ALA A 20 3.90 13.21 1.91
CA ALA A 20 4.44 13.48 0.57
C ALA A 20 3.93 12.49 -0.48
N VAL A 21 3.93 11.19 -0.16
CA VAL A 21 3.39 10.15 -1.05
C VAL A 21 1.89 10.31 -1.26
N ILE A 22 1.13 10.57 -0.19
CA ILE A 22 -0.32 10.80 -0.26
C ILE A 22 -0.64 12.02 -1.12
N ALA A 23 0.13 13.11 -0.97
CA ALA A 23 -0.04 14.31 -1.78
C ALA A 23 0.12 14.00 -3.28
N ALA A 24 1.18 13.26 -3.66
CA ALA A 24 1.41 12.89 -5.05
C ALA A 24 0.29 11.98 -5.60
N ALA A 25 -0.11 10.98 -4.84
CA ALA A 25 -1.20 10.07 -5.23
C ALA A 25 -2.55 10.80 -5.35
N SER A 26 -2.80 11.77 -4.47
CA SER A 26 -4.02 12.60 -4.51
C SER A 26 -4.04 13.55 -5.69
N CYS A 27 -2.91 14.17 -6.04
CA CYS A 27 -2.78 14.99 -7.25
C CYS A 27 -3.00 14.13 -8.51
N MET A 28 -2.46 12.92 -8.55
CA MET A 28 -2.71 11.95 -9.63
C MET A 28 -4.19 11.57 -9.72
N GLN A 29 -4.86 11.33 -8.57
CA GLN A 29 -6.30 11.06 -8.52
C GLN A 29 -7.10 12.24 -9.08
N ALA A 30 -6.83 13.46 -8.61
CA ALA A 30 -7.54 14.67 -9.04
C ALA A 30 -7.35 14.97 -10.54
N ALA A 31 -6.22 14.58 -11.13
CA ALA A 31 -5.95 14.68 -12.56
C ALA A 31 -6.61 13.56 -13.40
N GLY A 32 -7.36 12.63 -12.77
CA GLY A 32 -8.02 11.51 -13.43
C GLY A 32 -7.10 10.29 -13.66
N GLY A 33 -5.90 10.28 -13.08
CA GLY A 33 -4.95 9.18 -13.26
C GLY A 33 -5.45 7.84 -12.73
N LEU A 34 -6.15 7.83 -11.59
CA LEU A 34 -6.75 6.61 -11.06
C LEU A 34 -7.86 6.08 -11.98
N ASP A 35 -8.72 6.95 -12.51
CA ASP A 35 -9.78 6.56 -13.44
C ASP A 35 -9.19 5.94 -14.73
N LEU A 36 -8.06 6.49 -15.21
CA LEU A 36 -7.33 5.91 -16.33
C LEU A 36 -6.77 4.51 -16.00
N MET A 37 -6.21 4.32 -14.82
CA MET A 37 -5.72 3.01 -14.37
C MET A 37 -6.87 2.01 -14.29
N VAL A 38 -8.04 2.42 -13.76
CA VAL A 38 -9.25 1.57 -13.73
C VAL A 38 -9.70 1.19 -15.14
N LYS A 39 -9.65 2.12 -16.10
CA LYS A 39 -9.95 1.84 -17.50
C LYS A 39 -8.99 0.84 -18.15
N TRP A 40 -7.70 0.91 -17.79
CA TRP A 40 -6.73 -0.09 -18.22
C TRP A 40 -6.99 -1.47 -17.58
N ALA A 41 -7.37 -1.50 -16.30
CA ALA A 41 -7.79 -2.73 -15.63
C ALA A 41 -9.00 -3.36 -16.33
N GLU A 42 -10.04 -2.56 -16.58
CA GLU A 42 -11.25 -3.00 -17.28
C GLU A 42 -10.92 -3.63 -18.64
N LYS A 43 -10.12 -2.93 -19.44
CA LYS A 43 -9.71 -3.44 -20.76
C LYS A 43 -8.96 -4.78 -20.66
N LEU A 44 -8.09 -4.93 -19.65
CA LEU A 44 -7.32 -6.16 -19.43
C LEU A 44 -8.21 -7.31 -18.94
N LEU A 45 -9.12 -7.03 -18.00
CA LEU A 45 -10.03 -8.03 -17.43
C LEU A 45 -11.05 -8.52 -18.45
N ARG A 46 -11.65 -7.59 -19.24
CA ARG A 46 -12.60 -7.93 -20.29
C ARG A 46 -11.98 -8.69 -21.47
N LYS A 47 -10.66 -8.60 -21.67
CA LYS A 47 -9.97 -9.36 -22.73
C LYS A 47 -9.92 -10.87 -22.45
N ASN A 48 -9.86 -11.28 -21.18
CA ASN A 48 -9.82 -12.67 -20.76
C ASN A 48 -10.75 -12.94 -19.58
N PRO A 49 -12.07 -12.79 -19.75
CA PRO A 49 -13.02 -12.78 -18.66
C PRO A 49 -13.13 -14.14 -17.94
N GLN A 50 -12.92 -15.24 -18.66
CA GLN A 50 -12.89 -16.60 -18.10
C GLN A 50 -11.80 -16.82 -17.04
N ARG A 51 -10.74 -16.01 -17.08
CA ARG A 51 -9.60 -16.08 -16.14
C ARG A 51 -9.63 -15.00 -15.08
N ILE A 52 -10.77 -14.37 -14.87
CA ILE A 52 -10.88 -13.21 -14.00
C ILE A 52 -10.42 -13.49 -12.56
N THR A 53 -10.69 -14.69 -12.03
CA THR A 53 -10.25 -15.09 -10.68
C THR A 53 -8.74 -15.10 -10.53
N ILE A 54 -7.99 -15.37 -11.61
CA ILE A 54 -6.53 -15.32 -11.61
C ILE A 54 -6.02 -13.92 -11.98
N LEU A 55 -6.67 -13.24 -12.95
CA LEU A 55 -6.17 -11.95 -13.44
C LEU A 55 -6.44 -10.81 -12.49
N SER A 56 -7.60 -10.79 -11.84
CA SER A 56 -8.01 -9.67 -10.97
C SER A 56 -7.03 -9.41 -9.83
N PRO A 57 -6.52 -10.41 -9.08
CA PRO A 57 -5.58 -10.16 -8.01
C PRO A 57 -4.24 -9.58 -8.51
N PHE A 58 -3.74 -10.00 -9.67
CA PHE A 58 -2.51 -9.43 -10.21
C PHE A 58 -2.69 -7.99 -10.72
N VAL A 59 -3.87 -7.68 -11.26
CA VAL A 59 -4.20 -6.31 -11.68
C VAL A 59 -4.29 -5.38 -10.46
N THR A 60 -5.02 -5.79 -9.42
CA THR A 60 -5.14 -4.99 -8.19
C THR A 60 -3.82 -4.90 -7.44
N TYR A 61 -3.02 -5.99 -7.43
CA TYR A 61 -1.67 -5.99 -6.88
C TYR A 61 -0.79 -4.95 -7.58
N LEU A 62 -0.70 -5.01 -8.91
CA LEU A 62 0.13 -4.09 -9.70
C LEU A 62 -0.26 -2.63 -9.46
N PHE A 63 -1.55 -2.33 -9.47
CA PHE A 63 -2.02 -0.97 -9.29
C PHE A 63 -1.77 -0.46 -7.88
N THR A 64 -1.99 -1.30 -6.87
CA THR A 64 -1.69 -0.96 -5.48
C THR A 64 -0.18 -0.83 -5.26
N PHE A 65 0.62 -1.70 -5.86
CA PHE A 65 2.08 -1.63 -5.81
C PHE A 65 2.59 -0.28 -6.35
N ILE A 66 2.08 0.14 -7.50
CA ILE A 66 2.43 1.43 -8.12
C ILE A 66 1.91 2.61 -7.30
N ALA A 67 0.67 2.56 -6.83
CA ALA A 67 0.04 3.68 -6.13
C ALA A 67 0.46 3.79 -4.65
N GLY A 68 1.05 2.75 -4.06
CA GLY A 68 1.43 2.71 -2.65
C GLY A 68 0.26 2.63 -1.67
N THR A 69 -0.98 2.49 -2.16
CA THR A 69 -2.20 2.50 -1.35
C THR A 69 -3.25 1.51 -1.87
N GLY A 70 -3.93 0.81 -0.96
CA GLY A 70 -4.98 -0.16 -1.30
C GLY A 70 -6.28 0.44 -1.82
N HIS A 71 -6.46 1.76 -1.73
CA HIS A 71 -7.70 2.41 -2.18
C HIS A 71 -7.97 2.27 -3.67
N VAL A 72 -6.92 2.07 -4.47
CA VAL A 72 -7.04 1.83 -5.92
C VAL A 72 -7.84 0.55 -6.21
N ALA A 73 -7.74 -0.47 -5.37
CA ALA A 73 -8.49 -1.71 -5.52
C ALA A 73 -10.01 -1.46 -5.49
N TYR A 74 -10.49 -0.59 -4.60
CA TYR A 74 -11.92 -0.29 -4.49
C TYR A 74 -12.53 0.25 -5.79
N SER A 75 -11.73 0.97 -6.57
CA SER A 75 -12.18 1.48 -7.87
C SER A 75 -12.25 0.39 -8.95
N VAL A 76 -11.53 -0.71 -8.79
CA VAL A 76 -11.50 -1.84 -9.74
C VAL A 76 -12.51 -2.93 -9.36
N LEU A 77 -12.88 -3.05 -8.08
CA LEU A 77 -13.80 -4.10 -7.62
C LEU A 77 -15.14 -4.14 -8.36
N PRO A 78 -15.82 -3.00 -8.65
CA PRO A 78 -17.07 -3.03 -9.40
C PRO A 78 -16.91 -3.64 -10.79
N VAL A 79 -15.80 -3.33 -11.49
CA VAL A 79 -15.46 -3.92 -12.79
C VAL A 79 -15.25 -5.43 -12.68
N ILE A 80 -14.54 -5.88 -11.63
CA ILE A 80 -14.33 -7.31 -11.38
C ILE A 80 -15.66 -8.02 -11.14
N ALA A 81 -16.55 -7.42 -10.33
CA ALA A 81 -17.85 -7.99 -10.03
C ALA A 81 -18.70 -8.14 -11.29
N GLU A 82 -18.75 -7.11 -12.13
CA GLU A 82 -19.52 -7.11 -13.39
C GLU A 82 -19.01 -8.19 -14.34
N VAL A 83 -17.71 -8.18 -14.66
CA VAL A 83 -17.11 -9.15 -15.59
C VAL A 83 -17.28 -10.57 -15.09
N ALA A 84 -17.16 -10.82 -13.77
CA ALA A 84 -17.39 -12.13 -13.19
C ALA A 84 -18.86 -12.57 -13.36
N THR A 85 -19.81 -11.66 -13.12
CA THR A 85 -21.25 -11.95 -13.26
C THR A 85 -21.62 -12.23 -14.70
N GLU A 86 -21.12 -11.45 -15.67
CA GLU A 86 -21.32 -11.65 -17.11
C GLU A 86 -20.82 -13.02 -17.58
N THR A 87 -19.73 -13.51 -16.99
CA THR A 87 -19.15 -14.82 -17.32
C THR A 87 -19.64 -15.96 -16.46
N LYS A 88 -20.66 -15.70 -15.60
CA LYS A 88 -21.25 -16.66 -14.65
C LYS A 88 -20.26 -17.21 -13.61
N ILE A 89 -19.11 -16.55 -13.47
CA ILE A 89 -18.17 -16.85 -12.39
C ILE A 89 -18.68 -16.17 -11.11
N ARG A 90 -18.63 -16.88 -9.99
CA ARG A 90 -19.03 -16.34 -8.69
C ARG A 90 -18.20 -15.12 -8.32
N PRO A 91 -18.78 -13.90 -8.22
CA PRO A 91 -18.02 -12.65 -8.04
C PRO A 91 -17.17 -12.60 -6.77
N GLU A 92 -17.62 -13.25 -5.70
CA GLU A 92 -16.90 -13.30 -4.43
C GLU A 92 -15.49 -13.87 -4.58
N ARG A 93 -15.28 -14.82 -5.51
CA ARG A 93 -13.94 -15.41 -5.76
C ARG A 93 -12.93 -14.37 -6.22
N PRO A 94 -13.09 -13.73 -7.39
CA PRO A 94 -12.13 -12.76 -7.89
C PRO A 94 -12.09 -11.50 -7.03
N MET A 95 -13.19 -11.07 -6.41
CA MET A 95 -13.22 -9.89 -5.56
C MET A 95 -12.45 -10.11 -4.26
N ALA A 96 -12.67 -11.22 -3.56
CA ALA A 96 -11.99 -11.51 -2.30
C ALA A 96 -10.47 -11.58 -2.50
N ILE A 97 -10.02 -12.33 -3.50
CA ILE A 97 -8.58 -12.45 -3.76
C ILE A 97 -7.96 -11.15 -4.31
N ALA A 98 -8.73 -10.33 -5.04
CA ALA A 98 -8.28 -9.02 -5.49
C ALA A 98 -8.04 -8.06 -4.31
N VAL A 99 -8.92 -8.08 -3.29
CA VAL A 99 -8.72 -7.31 -2.05
C VAL A 99 -7.49 -7.80 -1.30
N ILE A 100 -7.34 -9.11 -1.11
CA ILE A 100 -6.18 -9.69 -0.44
C ILE A 100 -4.89 -9.32 -1.19
N ALA A 101 -4.88 -9.44 -2.51
CA ALA A 101 -3.73 -9.08 -3.34
C ALA A 101 -3.34 -7.61 -3.22
N SER A 102 -4.33 -6.72 -3.15
CA SER A 102 -4.11 -5.29 -2.89
C SER A 102 -3.44 -5.07 -1.53
N GLN A 103 -3.90 -5.73 -0.46
CA GLN A 103 -3.29 -5.61 0.86
C GLN A 103 -1.85 -6.16 0.89
N GLN A 104 -1.60 -7.26 0.21
CA GLN A 104 -0.25 -7.81 0.03
C GLN A 104 0.67 -6.84 -0.74
N ALA A 105 0.14 -6.19 -1.77
CA ALA A 105 0.88 -5.22 -2.57
C ALA A 105 1.32 -3.98 -1.77
N ILE A 106 0.56 -3.55 -0.75
CA ILE A 106 0.97 -2.46 0.15
C ILE A 106 2.29 -2.84 0.84
N THR A 107 2.42 -4.07 1.32
CA THR A 107 3.64 -4.55 1.99
C THR A 107 4.84 -4.62 1.04
N ALA A 108 4.60 -4.83 -0.24
CA ALA A 108 5.63 -4.92 -1.28
C ALA A 108 5.93 -3.58 -1.97
N SER A 109 5.05 -2.59 -1.86
CA SER A 109 5.22 -1.31 -2.58
C SER A 109 6.36 -0.47 -2.01
N PRO A 110 7.26 0.06 -2.85
CA PRO A 110 8.40 0.87 -2.40
C PRO A 110 8.01 2.20 -1.75
N ILE A 111 6.80 2.68 -2.03
CA ILE A 111 6.28 3.98 -1.58
C ILE A 111 5.14 3.86 -0.58
N SER A 112 4.80 2.65 -0.15
CA SER A 112 3.76 2.47 0.86
C SER A 112 4.20 2.96 2.24
N ALA A 113 3.25 3.39 3.05
CA ALA A 113 3.51 3.80 4.43
C ALA A 113 4.20 2.70 5.25
N ALA A 114 3.91 1.42 4.98
CA ALA A 114 4.52 0.28 5.65
C ALA A 114 6.00 0.13 5.30
N THR A 115 6.34 0.11 4.02
CA THR A 115 7.73 -0.01 3.54
C THR A 115 8.56 1.21 3.93
N VAL A 116 8.00 2.40 3.84
CA VAL A 116 8.65 3.65 4.23
C VAL A 116 8.95 3.66 5.73
N ALA A 117 7.99 3.24 6.58
CA ALA A 117 8.21 3.12 8.01
C ALA A 117 9.31 2.10 8.33
N MET A 118 9.27 0.93 7.69
CA MET A 118 10.29 -0.11 7.86
C MET A 118 11.69 0.37 7.45
N LEU A 119 11.79 1.02 6.29
CA LEU A 119 13.05 1.57 5.79
C LEU A 119 13.66 2.62 6.74
N SER A 120 12.83 3.51 7.28
CA SER A 120 13.27 4.52 8.26
C SER A 120 13.84 3.87 9.52
N MET A 121 13.20 2.85 10.05
CA MET A 121 13.63 2.16 11.27
C MET A 121 14.89 1.31 11.07
N LEU A 122 15.07 0.77 9.87
CA LEU A 122 16.23 -0.06 9.50
C LEU A 122 17.40 0.74 8.91
N SER A 123 17.31 2.06 8.82
CA SER A 123 18.34 2.90 8.20
C SER A 123 19.70 2.79 8.85
N GLY A 124 19.76 2.55 10.18
CA GLY A 124 21.00 2.35 10.93
C GLY A 124 21.67 0.97 10.73
N TYR A 125 21.01 0.04 10.04
CA TYR A 125 21.47 -1.35 9.89
C TYR A 125 21.96 -1.68 8.47
N HIS A 126 22.21 -0.68 7.64
CA HIS A 126 22.64 -0.83 6.24
C HIS A 126 21.67 -1.64 5.37
N ILE A 127 20.39 -1.65 5.73
CA ILE A 127 19.34 -2.32 4.96
C ILE A 127 18.77 -1.32 3.96
N SER A 128 18.95 -1.63 2.69
CA SER A 128 18.45 -0.81 1.58
C SER A 128 16.99 -1.13 1.26
N LEU A 129 16.32 -0.21 0.56
CA LEU A 129 14.99 -0.47 0.00
C LEU A 129 14.96 -1.73 -0.86
N MET A 130 16.01 -1.96 -1.65
CA MET A 130 16.11 -3.15 -2.50
C MET A 130 16.12 -4.45 -1.69
N ASN A 131 16.80 -4.49 -0.55
CA ASN A 131 16.81 -5.67 0.33
C ASN A 131 15.39 -6.02 0.81
N ILE A 132 14.61 -4.99 1.17
CA ILE A 132 13.21 -5.17 1.57
C ILE A 132 12.36 -5.69 0.39
N LEU A 133 12.49 -5.07 -0.79
CA LEU A 133 11.71 -5.44 -1.97
C LEU A 133 12.06 -6.84 -2.50
N MET A 134 13.32 -7.25 -2.45
CA MET A 134 13.75 -8.59 -2.89
C MET A 134 13.11 -9.72 -2.06
N ILE A 135 12.71 -9.43 -0.83
CA ILE A 135 12.01 -10.40 0.03
C ILE A 135 10.49 -10.21 -0.12
N SER A 136 9.99 -8.99 0.03
CA SER A 136 8.55 -8.74 0.09
C SER A 136 7.83 -9.01 -1.23
N VAL A 137 8.41 -8.63 -2.37
CA VAL A 137 7.76 -8.81 -3.68
C VAL A 137 7.55 -10.29 -4.02
N PRO A 138 8.57 -11.17 -4.02
CA PRO A 138 8.34 -12.57 -4.36
C PRO A 138 7.45 -13.29 -3.33
N CYS A 139 7.60 -13.02 -2.03
CA CYS A 139 6.77 -13.66 -0.99
C CYS A 139 5.29 -13.29 -1.14
N THR A 140 5.00 -12.01 -1.37
CA THR A 140 3.61 -11.55 -1.53
C THR A 140 2.99 -12.03 -2.84
N LEU A 141 3.75 -12.06 -3.95
CA LEU A 141 3.29 -12.61 -5.22
C LEU A 141 2.99 -14.10 -5.13
N LEU A 142 3.84 -14.88 -4.45
CA LEU A 142 3.58 -16.30 -4.21
C LEU A 142 2.33 -16.50 -3.35
N GLY A 143 2.15 -15.70 -2.31
CA GLY A 143 0.96 -15.71 -1.48
C GLY A 143 -0.32 -15.38 -2.27
N VAL A 144 -0.26 -14.36 -3.12
CA VAL A 144 -1.37 -13.99 -4.02
C VAL A 144 -1.68 -15.11 -5.01
N LEU A 145 -0.66 -15.71 -5.60
CA LEU A 145 -0.84 -16.83 -6.54
C LEU A 145 -1.49 -18.03 -5.85
N ALA A 146 -1.01 -18.41 -4.67
CA ALA A 146 -1.59 -19.51 -3.89
C ALA A 146 -3.05 -19.24 -3.52
N GLY A 147 -3.36 -18.01 -3.05
CA GLY A 147 -4.71 -17.58 -2.76
C GLY A 147 -5.62 -17.56 -3.99
N ALA A 148 -5.11 -17.14 -5.15
CA ALA A 148 -5.86 -17.15 -6.41
C ALA A 148 -6.20 -18.59 -6.86
N ILE A 149 -5.24 -19.51 -6.76
CA ILE A 149 -5.46 -20.93 -7.08
C ILE A 149 -6.50 -21.55 -6.11
N TYR A 150 -6.38 -21.25 -4.83
CA TYR A 150 -7.37 -21.70 -3.83
C TYR A 150 -8.76 -21.15 -4.15
N SER A 151 -8.87 -19.87 -4.49
CA SER A 151 -10.15 -19.21 -4.79
C SER A 151 -10.89 -19.82 -5.98
N LEU A 152 -10.18 -20.44 -6.94
CA LEU A 152 -10.82 -21.16 -8.07
C LEU A 152 -11.74 -22.28 -7.62
N ARG A 153 -11.52 -22.86 -6.43
CA ARG A 153 -12.26 -24.00 -5.92
C ARG A 153 -13.33 -23.63 -4.88
N VAL A 154 -13.45 -22.35 -4.54
CA VAL A 154 -14.36 -21.88 -3.48
C VAL A 154 -15.77 -21.66 -4.04
N GLY A 155 -16.76 -22.28 -3.42
CA GLY A 155 -18.18 -22.12 -3.76
C GLY A 155 -18.61 -22.76 -5.09
N LYS A 156 -19.90 -22.67 -5.40
CA LYS A 156 -20.48 -23.14 -6.66
C LYS A 156 -20.47 -22.06 -7.73
N GLU A 157 -20.51 -22.44 -8.99
CA GLU A 157 -20.73 -21.48 -10.07
C GLU A 157 -22.12 -20.85 -9.99
N LEU A 158 -22.33 -19.67 -10.54
CA LEU A 158 -23.59 -18.93 -10.40
C LEU A 158 -24.79 -19.68 -11.01
N ASP A 159 -24.59 -20.39 -12.09
CA ASP A 159 -25.62 -21.21 -12.75
C ASP A 159 -26.01 -22.46 -11.95
N GLN A 160 -25.23 -22.84 -10.96
CA GLN A 160 -25.46 -23.97 -10.06
C GLN A 160 -25.89 -23.53 -8.65
N ASP A 161 -25.97 -22.23 -8.39
CA ASP A 161 -26.37 -21.68 -7.09
C ASP A 161 -27.87 -21.42 -7.01
N PRO A 162 -28.63 -22.20 -6.21
CA PRO A 162 -30.10 -22.06 -6.13
C PRO A 162 -30.54 -20.66 -5.66
N GLU A 163 -29.75 -20.04 -4.76
CA GLU A 163 -30.07 -18.71 -4.25
C GLU A 163 -29.91 -17.63 -5.33
N TYR A 164 -28.86 -17.73 -6.11
CA TYR A 164 -28.64 -16.84 -7.24
C TYR A 164 -29.76 -16.98 -8.28
N LEU A 165 -30.10 -18.22 -8.67
CA LEU A 165 -31.17 -18.49 -9.64
C LEU A 165 -32.52 -17.95 -9.16
N LYS A 166 -32.82 -18.09 -7.86
CA LYS A 166 -34.03 -17.55 -7.25
C LYS A 166 -34.09 -16.03 -7.32
N ARG A 167 -32.98 -15.35 -7.02
CA ARG A 167 -32.88 -13.88 -7.10
C ARG A 167 -32.99 -13.37 -8.52
N VAL A 168 -32.39 -14.06 -9.49
CA VAL A 168 -32.54 -13.76 -10.92
C VAL A 168 -34.01 -13.89 -11.34
N ALA A 169 -34.69 -14.98 -10.94
CA ALA A 169 -36.12 -15.19 -11.24
C ALA A 169 -37.01 -14.08 -10.64
N ASN A 170 -36.65 -13.56 -9.47
CA ASN A 170 -37.35 -12.46 -8.80
C ASN A 170 -37.01 -11.07 -9.35
N HIS A 171 -36.21 -10.96 -10.40
CA HIS A 171 -35.70 -9.68 -10.94
C HIS A 171 -34.96 -8.79 -9.93
N GLU A 172 -34.39 -9.38 -8.88
CA GLU A 172 -33.62 -8.67 -7.85
C GLU A 172 -32.24 -8.22 -8.36
N PHE A 173 -31.73 -8.85 -9.42
CA PHE A 173 -30.48 -8.47 -10.08
C PHE A 173 -30.74 -7.51 -11.25
N SER A 174 -30.50 -6.24 -11.03
CA SER A 174 -30.29 -5.30 -12.11
C SER A 174 -28.83 -5.41 -12.55
N THR A 175 -28.58 -5.92 -13.74
CA THR A 175 -27.28 -5.80 -14.42
C THR A 175 -27.08 -4.34 -14.83
N LYS A 176 -26.81 -3.47 -13.84
CA LYS A 176 -26.34 -2.13 -14.14
C LYS A 176 -24.92 -2.28 -14.67
N HIS A 177 -24.73 -2.03 -15.95
CA HIS A 177 -23.39 -1.86 -16.49
C HIS A 177 -22.66 -0.80 -15.67
N TYR A 178 -21.56 -1.19 -15.02
CA TYR A 178 -20.66 -0.24 -14.42
C TYR A 178 -19.82 0.36 -15.55
N GLU A 179 -20.20 1.52 -15.99
CA GLU A 179 -19.31 2.33 -16.81
C GLU A 179 -18.27 2.96 -15.89
N ALA A 180 -17.02 2.55 -16.04
CA ALA A 180 -15.92 3.25 -15.40
C ALA A 180 -16.06 4.74 -15.70
N LYS A 181 -16.00 5.59 -14.68
CA LYS A 181 -16.10 7.05 -14.86
C LYS A 181 -15.24 7.47 -16.03
N GLY A 182 -15.86 8.10 -17.01
CA GLY A 182 -15.15 8.57 -18.20
C GLY A 182 -13.98 9.45 -17.79
N VAL A 183 -12.80 9.16 -18.31
CA VAL A 183 -11.63 10.04 -18.09
C VAL A 183 -11.89 11.33 -18.84
N GLU A 184 -12.12 12.41 -18.12
CA GLU A 184 -12.49 13.73 -18.67
C GLU A 184 -11.42 14.24 -19.65
N ASN A 185 -10.15 14.01 -19.34
CA ASN A 185 -9.03 14.33 -20.22
C ASN A 185 -7.94 13.23 -20.11
N GLN A 186 -7.93 12.34 -21.10
CA GLN A 186 -7.02 11.20 -21.13
C GLN A 186 -5.54 11.61 -21.15
N MET A 187 -5.19 12.74 -21.78
CA MET A 187 -3.80 13.21 -21.85
C MET A 187 -3.33 13.68 -20.48
N LYS A 188 -4.15 14.45 -19.74
CA LYS A 188 -3.83 14.90 -18.39
C LYS A 188 -3.71 13.71 -17.43
N ALA A 189 -4.63 12.76 -17.51
CA ALA A 189 -4.60 11.54 -16.71
C ALA A 189 -3.33 10.73 -16.99
N ALA A 190 -2.99 10.50 -18.26
CA ALA A 190 -1.78 9.77 -18.64
C ALA A 190 -0.51 10.49 -18.18
N LEU A 191 -0.46 11.81 -18.31
CA LEU A 191 0.67 12.61 -17.86
C LEU A 191 0.84 12.50 -16.33
N SER A 192 -0.24 12.59 -15.56
CA SER A 192 -0.18 12.47 -14.10
C SER A 192 0.31 11.09 -13.65
N VAL A 193 -0.18 10.01 -14.27
CA VAL A 193 0.31 8.65 -14.01
C VAL A 193 1.79 8.52 -14.37
N SER A 194 2.20 9.06 -15.52
CA SER A 194 3.60 9.00 -15.97
C SER A 194 4.54 9.72 -15.00
N ILE A 195 4.20 10.93 -14.56
CA ILE A 195 5.00 11.68 -13.58
C ILE A 195 5.11 10.89 -12.26
N PHE A 196 4.00 10.35 -11.78
CA PHE A 196 3.97 9.59 -10.54
C PHE A 196 4.81 8.30 -10.62
N VAL A 197 4.68 7.55 -11.71
CA VAL A 197 5.46 6.31 -11.95
C VAL A 197 6.95 6.63 -12.10
N LEU A 198 7.32 7.70 -12.81
CA LEU A 198 8.71 8.13 -12.94
C LEU A 198 9.31 8.52 -11.58
N ALA A 199 8.58 9.23 -10.73
CA ALA A 199 9.02 9.53 -9.37
C ALA A 199 9.20 8.25 -8.53
N THR A 200 8.29 7.28 -8.65
CA THR A 200 8.41 5.98 -7.98
C THR A 200 9.64 5.20 -8.46
N ILE A 201 9.88 5.19 -9.77
CA ILE A 201 11.09 4.55 -10.34
C ILE A 201 12.35 5.24 -9.83
N ALA A 202 12.37 6.58 -9.77
CA ALA A 202 13.50 7.32 -9.22
C ALA A 202 13.75 6.95 -7.74
N ILE A 203 12.71 6.82 -6.92
CA ILE A 203 12.82 6.37 -5.53
C ILE A 203 13.48 4.99 -5.45
N VAL A 204 13.06 4.05 -6.30
CA VAL A 204 13.65 2.70 -6.35
C VAL A 204 15.13 2.77 -6.75
N ILE A 205 15.48 3.58 -7.73
CA ILE A 205 16.88 3.77 -8.18
C ILE A 205 17.74 4.32 -7.05
N PHE A 206 17.36 5.44 -6.42
CA PHE A 206 18.08 6.02 -5.28
C PHE A 206 18.12 5.10 -4.05
N GLY A 207 17.06 4.29 -3.88
CA GLY A 207 16.99 3.29 -2.82
C GLY A 207 17.89 2.09 -3.05
N SER A 208 18.18 1.77 -4.32
CA SER A 208 19.04 0.63 -4.72
C SER A 208 20.51 1.01 -4.81
N MET A 209 20.79 2.26 -5.18
CA MET A 209 22.15 2.73 -5.48
C MET A 209 22.48 3.93 -4.59
N GLU A 210 23.10 3.68 -3.42
CA GLU A 210 23.47 4.74 -2.48
C GLU A 210 24.44 5.77 -3.08
N SER A 211 25.28 5.35 -4.02
CA SER A 211 26.23 6.21 -4.72
C SER A 211 25.58 7.32 -5.56
N LEU A 212 24.32 7.16 -5.93
CA LEU A 212 23.56 8.18 -6.66
C LEU A 212 22.90 9.21 -5.75
N ARG A 213 22.86 8.96 -4.44
CA ARG A 213 22.23 9.90 -3.50
C ARG A 213 23.04 11.20 -3.42
N PRO A 214 22.35 12.36 -3.36
CA PRO A 214 23.02 13.64 -3.17
C PRO A 214 23.87 13.64 -1.89
N VAL A 215 25.10 14.13 -2.00
CA VAL A 215 26.04 14.24 -0.86
C VAL A 215 26.25 15.73 -0.55
N PHE A 216 26.02 16.08 0.70
CA PHE A 216 26.22 17.44 1.20
C PHE A 216 27.42 17.48 2.12
N THR A 217 28.15 18.60 2.11
CA THR A 217 29.22 18.83 3.06
C THR A 217 28.66 19.61 4.25
N VAL A 218 28.64 19.00 5.40
CA VAL A 218 28.23 19.64 6.67
C VAL A 218 29.45 19.78 7.54
N GLY A 219 30.02 20.99 7.60
CA GLY A 219 31.31 21.21 8.24
C GLY A 219 32.45 20.55 7.46
N THR A 220 33.11 19.57 8.06
CA THR A 220 34.21 18.78 7.45
C THR A 220 33.75 17.39 6.96
N GLU A 221 32.52 16.98 7.28
CA GLU A 221 32.01 15.64 6.94
C GLU A 221 31.13 15.67 5.68
N LYS A 222 31.25 14.61 4.88
CA LYS A 222 30.38 14.35 3.74
C LYS A 222 29.22 13.46 4.22
N VAL A 223 28.00 14.00 4.17
CA VAL A 223 26.78 13.29 4.57
C VAL A 223 25.93 13.05 3.34
N SER A 224 25.60 11.79 3.06
CA SER A 224 24.65 11.46 1.99
C SER A 224 23.22 11.70 2.45
N MET A 225 22.36 12.15 1.53
CA MET A 225 20.94 12.37 1.80
C MET A 225 20.25 11.07 2.24
N GLN A 226 19.52 11.14 3.34
CA GLN A 226 18.74 10.01 3.81
C GLN A 226 17.60 9.67 2.85
N MET A 227 17.23 8.39 2.78
CA MET A 227 16.19 7.94 1.85
C MET A 227 14.82 8.56 2.15
N SER A 228 14.54 8.88 3.41
CA SER A 228 13.35 9.63 3.83
C SER A 228 13.20 10.95 3.07
N HIS A 229 14.24 11.78 3.10
CA HIS A 229 14.22 13.07 2.42
C HIS A 229 14.15 12.94 0.89
N ILE A 230 14.77 11.89 0.31
CA ILE A 230 14.67 11.61 -1.13
C ILE A 230 13.22 11.32 -1.52
N ILE A 231 12.52 10.49 -0.74
CA ILE A 231 11.10 10.19 -0.96
C ILE A 231 10.25 11.47 -0.86
N GLU A 232 10.47 12.28 0.18
CA GLU A 232 9.76 13.54 0.38
C GLU A 232 9.94 14.48 -0.81
N VAL A 233 11.19 14.75 -1.17
CA VAL A 233 11.52 15.68 -2.28
C VAL A 233 10.95 15.17 -3.61
N LEU A 234 11.14 13.91 -3.95
CA LEU A 234 10.65 13.34 -5.22
C LEU A 234 9.13 13.34 -5.30
N MET A 235 8.43 12.95 -4.23
CA MET A 235 6.97 12.90 -4.23
C MET A 235 6.33 14.28 -4.19
N LEU A 236 6.86 15.23 -3.41
CA LEU A 236 6.37 16.60 -3.42
C LEU A 236 6.65 17.30 -4.77
N THR A 237 7.81 17.04 -5.39
CA THR A 237 8.11 17.52 -6.74
C THR A 237 7.15 16.92 -7.77
N ALA A 238 6.88 15.63 -7.69
CA ALA A 238 5.87 14.98 -8.54
C ALA A 238 4.48 15.59 -8.35
N SER A 239 4.07 15.88 -7.10
CA SER A 239 2.83 16.59 -6.81
C SER A 239 2.77 17.94 -7.51
N ALA A 240 3.81 18.74 -7.36
CA ALA A 240 3.91 20.06 -7.99
C ALA A 240 3.87 19.97 -9.52
N PHE A 241 4.61 19.05 -10.12
CA PHE A 241 4.59 18.84 -11.58
C PHE A 241 3.23 18.37 -12.09
N ILE A 242 2.56 17.45 -11.37
CA ILE A 242 1.22 17.05 -11.73
C ILE A 242 0.28 18.25 -11.73
N LEU A 243 0.23 19.06 -10.67
CA LEU A 243 -0.63 20.22 -10.59
C LEU A 243 -0.34 21.24 -11.69
N LEU A 244 0.94 21.54 -11.94
CA LEU A 244 1.37 22.53 -12.94
C LEU A 244 1.07 22.08 -14.37
N PHE A 245 1.48 20.87 -14.76
CA PHE A 245 1.37 20.42 -16.14
C PHE A 245 -0.05 19.94 -16.51
N THR A 246 -0.80 19.39 -15.56
CA THR A 246 -2.18 19.01 -15.81
C THR A 246 -3.17 20.14 -15.57
N LYS A 247 -2.71 21.27 -14.96
CA LYS A 247 -3.58 22.36 -14.53
C LYS A 247 -4.73 21.89 -13.64
N THR A 248 -4.42 20.93 -12.76
CA THR A 248 -5.39 20.36 -11.81
C THR A 248 -5.46 21.26 -10.59
N ASP A 249 -6.67 21.45 -10.08
CA ASP A 249 -6.90 22.22 -8.86
C ASP A 249 -6.42 21.46 -7.63
N GLY A 250 -5.56 22.08 -6.82
CA GLY A 250 -5.06 21.51 -5.57
C GLY A 250 -6.16 21.27 -4.53
N ILE A 251 -7.25 22.06 -4.56
CA ILE A 251 -8.40 21.85 -3.67
C ILE A 251 -9.06 20.50 -3.98
N LYS A 252 -9.23 20.16 -5.27
CA LYS A 252 -9.75 18.85 -5.67
C LYS A 252 -8.87 17.71 -5.20
N ALA A 253 -7.55 17.89 -5.22
CA ALA A 253 -6.61 16.89 -4.71
C ALA A 253 -6.78 16.71 -3.18
N ALA A 254 -6.87 17.79 -2.41
CA ALA A 254 -7.06 17.75 -0.97
C ALA A 254 -8.42 17.17 -0.54
N GLN A 255 -9.46 17.32 -1.36
CA GLN A 255 -10.79 16.76 -1.12
C GLN A 255 -10.95 15.33 -1.65
N GLY A 256 -9.96 14.80 -2.34
CA GLY A 256 -9.97 13.46 -2.89
C GLY A 256 -10.00 12.36 -1.82
N SER A 257 -10.58 11.19 -2.17
CA SER A 257 -10.67 10.05 -1.25
C SER A 257 -9.31 9.52 -0.83
N VAL A 258 -8.32 9.58 -1.72
CA VAL A 258 -6.94 9.15 -1.42
C VAL A 258 -6.32 10.05 -0.36
N PHE A 259 -6.51 11.37 -0.46
CA PHE A 259 -6.01 12.31 0.54
C PHE A 259 -6.67 12.11 1.90
N SER A 260 -8.00 12.04 1.94
CA SER A 260 -8.76 11.84 3.17
C SER A 260 -8.37 10.55 3.89
N ALA A 261 -8.34 9.43 3.18
CA ALA A 261 -7.96 8.15 3.75
C ALA A 261 -6.47 8.10 4.15
N GLY A 262 -5.61 8.74 3.36
CA GLY A 262 -4.19 8.86 3.67
C GLY A 262 -3.94 9.67 4.93
N MET A 263 -4.64 10.79 5.12
CA MET A 263 -4.53 11.60 6.33
C MET A 263 -5.07 10.89 7.57
N GLN A 264 -6.14 10.11 7.44
CA GLN A 264 -6.60 9.23 8.54
C GLN A 264 -5.50 8.23 8.93
N ALA A 265 -4.81 7.63 7.95
CA ALA A 265 -3.69 6.73 8.23
C ALA A 265 -2.53 7.46 8.92
N VAL A 266 -2.19 8.68 8.51
CA VAL A 266 -1.15 9.51 9.16
C VAL A 266 -1.49 9.75 10.63
N VAL A 267 -2.73 10.16 10.92
CA VAL A 267 -3.17 10.41 12.30
C VAL A 267 -3.14 9.14 13.15
N ALA A 268 -3.63 8.03 12.60
CA ALA A 268 -3.61 6.73 13.28
C ALA A 268 -2.17 6.25 13.56
N ILE A 269 -1.29 6.34 12.56
CA ILE A 269 0.12 5.96 12.70
C ILE A 269 0.81 6.84 13.72
N PHE A 270 0.56 8.15 13.70
CA PHE A 270 1.12 9.08 14.70
C PHE A 270 0.76 8.66 16.12
N GLY A 271 -0.54 8.46 16.41
CA GLY A 271 -0.98 8.07 17.75
C GLY A 271 -0.42 6.72 18.21
N ILE A 272 -0.55 5.69 17.35
CA ILE A 272 -0.09 4.33 17.67
C ILE A 272 1.43 4.25 17.75
N ALA A 273 2.14 4.87 16.80
CA ALA A 273 3.60 4.82 16.79
C ALA A 273 4.20 5.52 18.00
N TRP A 274 3.78 6.75 18.28
CA TRP A 274 4.29 7.50 19.43
C TRP A 274 3.99 6.83 20.77
N MET A 275 2.77 6.30 20.92
CA MET A 275 2.39 5.50 22.08
C MET A 275 3.25 4.24 22.19
N GLY A 276 3.44 3.50 21.10
CA GLY A 276 4.24 2.28 21.05
C GLY A 276 5.70 2.54 21.37
N ASP A 277 6.31 3.54 20.74
CA ASP A 277 7.71 3.93 20.98
C ASP A 277 7.93 4.33 22.43
N THR A 278 7.00 5.11 23.01
CA THR A 278 7.05 5.51 24.43
C THR A 278 6.90 4.32 25.37
N PHE A 279 5.96 3.41 25.07
CA PHE A 279 5.75 2.19 25.85
C PHE A 279 6.98 1.27 25.82
N ILE A 280 7.52 1.01 24.63
CA ILE A 280 8.70 0.15 24.46
C ILE A 280 9.91 0.77 25.15
N ALA A 281 10.17 2.08 24.97
CA ALA A 281 11.28 2.76 25.62
C ALA A 281 11.19 2.68 27.15
N GLY A 282 9.98 2.84 27.69
CA GLY A 282 9.75 2.80 29.13
C GLY A 282 9.82 1.39 29.76
N ASN A 283 9.62 0.33 28.97
CA ASN A 283 9.59 -1.06 29.43
C ASN A 283 10.69 -1.93 28.80
N MET A 284 11.69 -1.31 28.18
CA MET A 284 12.71 -2.03 27.39
C MET A 284 13.42 -3.12 28.21
N THR A 285 13.75 -2.86 29.45
CA THR A 285 14.48 -3.81 30.31
C THR A 285 13.67 -5.07 30.63
N GLU A 286 12.38 -4.88 30.93
CA GLU A 286 11.47 -5.98 31.24
C GLU A 286 11.10 -6.78 29.99
N LEU A 287 10.87 -6.08 28.86
CA LEU A 287 10.57 -6.70 27.58
C LEU A 287 11.75 -7.55 27.08
N LYS A 288 12.98 -7.03 27.17
CA LYS A 288 14.17 -7.82 26.81
C LYS A 288 14.25 -9.09 27.64
N GLY A 289 14.19 -8.98 28.96
CA GLY A 289 14.31 -10.15 29.85
C GLY A 289 13.25 -11.24 29.61
N SER A 290 12.02 -10.83 29.19
CA SER A 290 10.92 -11.77 28.99
C SER A 290 10.88 -12.39 27.59
N ILE A 291 11.32 -11.66 26.57
CA ILE A 291 11.09 -12.02 25.15
C ILE A 291 12.40 -12.48 24.48
N GLU A 292 13.56 -11.97 24.90
CA GLU A 292 14.87 -12.25 24.29
C GLU A 292 15.15 -13.76 24.17
N HIS A 293 14.87 -14.51 25.23
CA HIS A 293 15.07 -15.96 25.21
C HIS A 293 14.18 -16.69 24.20
N ILE A 294 12.94 -16.24 24.03
CA ILE A 294 11.98 -16.85 23.11
C ILE A 294 12.33 -16.50 21.66
N VAL A 295 12.62 -15.23 21.38
CA VAL A 295 12.87 -14.75 20.02
C VAL A 295 14.24 -15.22 19.51
N THR A 296 15.26 -15.28 20.36
CA THR A 296 16.58 -15.79 19.96
C THR A 296 16.56 -17.29 19.67
N GLN A 297 15.78 -18.07 20.40
CA GLN A 297 15.64 -19.51 20.14
C GLN A 297 14.71 -19.81 18.97
N MET A 298 13.66 -19.01 18.78
CA MET A 298 12.63 -19.20 17.77
C MET A 298 12.27 -17.89 17.03
N PRO A 299 13.17 -17.38 16.15
CA PRO A 299 12.95 -16.10 15.47
C PRO A 299 11.65 -16.00 14.67
N TRP A 300 11.13 -17.14 14.18
CA TRP A 300 9.88 -17.22 13.46
C TRP A 300 8.65 -16.82 14.29
N LEU A 301 8.73 -16.92 15.64
CA LEU A 301 7.66 -16.48 16.54
C LEU A 301 7.45 -14.96 16.46
N PHE A 302 8.51 -14.19 16.18
CA PHE A 302 8.37 -12.76 15.94
C PHE A 302 7.53 -12.47 14.70
N GLY A 303 7.71 -13.27 13.64
CA GLY A 303 6.86 -13.18 12.44
C GLY A 303 5.39 -13.50 12.75
N LEU A 304 5.13 -14.49 13.61
CA LEU A 304 3.77 -14.81 14.08
C LEU A 304 3.19 -13.68 14.92
N ALA A 305 3.98 -13.05 15.78
CA ALA A 305 3.54 -11.89 16.57
C ALA A 305 3.16 -10.70 15.66
N LEU A 306 3.97 -10.40 14.63
CA LEU A 306 3.65 -9.40 13.62
C LEU A 306 2.33 -9.73 12.89
N PHE A 307 2.12 -10.99 12.53
CA PHE A 307 0.88 -11.45 11.88
C PHE A 307 -0.34 -11.21 12.79
N VAL A 308 -0.30 -11.65 14.04
CA VAL A 308 -1.40 -11.46 15.00
C VAL A 308 -1.67 -9.97 15.25
N MET A 309 -0.63 -9.18 15.44
CA MET A 309 -0.77 -7.73 15.64
C MET A 309 -1.33 -7.02 14.40
N SER A 310 -1.01 -7.48 13.20
CA SER A 310 -1.57 -6.90 11.97
C SER A 310 -3.09 -7.11 11.87
N ILE A 311 -3.60 -8.22 12.42
CA ILE A 311 -5.04 -8.49 12.52
C ILE A 311 -5.69 -7.52 13.52
N LEU A 312 -5.05 -7.26 14.65
CA LEU A 312 -5.60 -6.40 15.70
C LEU A 312 -5.57 -4.91 15.30
N LEU A 313 -4.50 -4.48 14.66
CA LEU A 313 -4.29 -3.07 14.30
C LEU A 313 -4.89 -2.69 12.93
N PHE A 314 -5.31 -3.66 12.12
CA PHE A 314 -5.83 -3.46 10.76
C PHE A 314 -4.92 -2.56 9.87
N SER A 315 -3.62 -2.53 10.17
CA SER A 315 -2.66 -1.65 9.50
C SER A 315 -1.26 -2.23 9.51
N GLN A 316 -0.69 -2.46 8.33
CA GLN A 316 0.68 -2.94 8.17
C GLN A 316 1.69 -1.94 8.75
N ALA A 317 1.51 -0.66 8.44
CA ALA A 317 2.40 0.40 8.91
C ALA A 317 2.36 0.57 10.43
N ALA A 318 1.17 0.50 11.04
CA ALA A 318 1.02 0.56 12.50
C ALA A 318 1.67 -0.66 13.17
N THR A 319 1.52 -1.85 12.59
CA THR A 319 2.12 -3.09 13.10
C THR A 319 3.65 -3.03 13.09
N ILE A 320 4.23 -2.58 11.98
CA ILE A 320 5.69 -2.40 11.85
C ILE A 320 6.17 -1.42 12.91
N ARG A 321 5.51 -0.29 13.07
CA ARG A 321 5.86 0.71 14.08
C ARG A 321 5.75 0.21 15.51
N ALA A 322 4.73 -0.60 15.80
CA ALA A 322 4.51 -1.11 17.15
C ALA A 322 5.51 -2.20 17.57
N LEU A 323 5.91 -3.08 16.66
CA LEU A 323 6.69 -4.27 17.01
C LEU A 323 8.12 -4.28 16.48
N LEU A 324 8.40 -3.64 15.34
CA LEU A 324 9.74 -3.70 14.75
C LEU A 324 10.85 -3.14 15.68
N PRO A 325 10.64 -2.06 16.47
CA PRO A 325 11.63 -1.60 17.43
C PRO A 325 12.04 -2.68 18.44
N LEU A 326 11.08 -3.50 18.88
CA LEU A 326 11.34 -4.61 19.76
C LEU A 326 12.18 -5.69 19.05
N GLY A 327 11.84 -6.05 17.81
CA GLY A 327 12.60 -7.03 17.02
C GLY A 327 14.02 -6.57 16.68
N ILE A 328 14.25 -5.26 16.55
CA ILE A 328 15.58 -4.68 16.31
C ILE A 328 16.42 -4.67 17.59
N ALA A 329 15.78 -4.51 18.74
CA ALA A 329 16.46 -4.42 20.05
C ALA A 329 16.87 -5.80 20.62
N LEU A 330 16.30 -6.88 20.09
CA LEU A 330 16.58 -8.28 20.42
C LEU A 330 17.65 -8.87 19.53
#